data_120bbde8ca13319883c3889350cac418
#
_entry.id   120bbde8ca13319883c3889350cac418
#
_cell.length_a   1.000
_cell.length_b   1.000
_cell.length_c   1.000
_cell.angle_alpha   90.00
_cell.angle_beta   90.00
_cell.angle_gamma   90.00
#
_symmetry.space_group_name_H-M   'P 1'
#
loop_
_entity.id
_entity.type
_entity.pdbx_description
1 polymer ?
#
loop_
_entity_poly.entity_id
_entity_poly.type
_entity_poly.pdbx_seq_one_letter_code
_entity_poly.pdbx_strand_id
1 'polypeptide(L)'
;MPKRKRGEDESDGDEDRAQKIRKNRFRAKVEQGNKSIASALKLARGFERQKLGRRQKTAKNDPKELLRLKEEVIALKALDLGQTAQKYLFKQLAKTKRIKESITFVAIYGSEPVVEAPAPGAEANVVGRLFNSNPIREVMPGIMKGILGCLGIQDVVGGQNDGAKRLPVKGKPAVKSRTPNGDE
;
A
#
# COMPACT_ATOMS: atom_id res chain seq x y z
N MET A 1 -47.88 -8.10 47.03
CA MET A 1 -46.47 -8.05 46.60
C MET A 1 -46.44 -7.55 45.19
N PRO A 2 -46.02 -6.30 44.88
CA PRO A 2 -45.94 -5.81 43.51
C PRO A 2 -44.78 -6.43 42.78
N LYS A 3 -45.06 -7.06 41.63
CA LYS A 3 -44.04 -7.56 40.70
C LYS A 3 -43.29 -6.36 40.09
N ARG A 4 -41.99 -6.27 40.34
CA ARG A 4 -41.09 -5.30 39.67
C ARG A 4 -41.08 -5.60 38.17
N LYS A 5 -41.63 -4.67 37.36
CA LYS A 5 -41.41 -4.64 35.93
C LYS A 5 -39.92 -4.45 35.68
N ARG A 6 -39.27 -5.47 35.12
CA ARG A 6 -37.90 -5.39 34.62
C ARG A 6 -37.97 -4.54 33.37
N GLY A 7 -37.34 -3.37 33.41
CA GLY A 7 -37.45 -2.36 32.36
C GLY A 7 -36.79 -2.82 31.06
N GLU A 8 -37.42 -2.41 29.96
CA GLU A 8 -37.01 -2.56 28.57
C GLU A 8 -35.82 -1.63 28.19
N ASP A 9 -35.05 -1.12 29.16
CA ASP A 9 -34.04 -0.07 28.99
C ASP A 9 -32.60 -0.60 28.87
N GLU A 10 -32.39 -1.96 28.83
CA GLU A 10 -31.05 -2.54 28.77
C GLU A 10 -30.48 -2.72 27.35
N SER A 11 -31.26 -2.54 26.30
CA SER A 11 -30.79 -2.82 24.93
C SER A 11 -29.91 -1.70 24.33
N ASP A 12 -30.13 -0.46 24.70
CA ASP A 12 -29.43 0.71 24.15
C ASP A 12 -27.95 0.77 24.62
N GLY A 13 -27.70 0.36 25.87
CA GLY A 13 -26.34 0.34 26.43
C GLY A 13 -25.42 -0.74 25.84
N ASP A 14 -25.97 -1.86 25.38
CA ASP A 14 -25.20 -2.96 24.80
C ASP A 14 -24.78 -2.68 23.35
N GLU A 15 -25.63 -1.98 22.58
CA GLU A 15 -25.27 -1.56 21.21
C GLU A 15 -24.15 -0.52 21.23
N ASP A 16 -24.20 0.47 22.12
CA ASP A 16 -23.14 1.46 22.28
C ASP A 16 -21.82 0.82 22.71
N ARG A 17 -21.86 -0.15 23.61
CA ARG A 17 -20.70 -0.92 24.05
C ARG A 17 -20.10 -1.73 22.89
N ALA A 18 -20.93 -2.40 22.10
CA ALA A 18 -20.51 -3.16 20.92
C ALA A 18 -19.86 -2.27 19.85
N GLN A 19 -20.45 -1.10 19.61
CA GLN A 19 -19.88 -0.10 18.68
C GLN A 19 -18.51 0.41 19.17
N LYS A 20 -18.37 0.72 20.46
CA LYS A 20 -17.11 1.16 21.07
C LYS A 20 -16.01 0.10 20.91
N ILE A 21 -16.36 -1.18 21.13
CA ILE A 21 -15.42 -2.30 20.95
C ILE A 21 -15.00 -2.40 19.47
N ARG A 22 -15.93 -2.29 18.52
CA ARG A 22 -15.64 -2.31 17.07
C ARG A 22 -14.72 -1.15 16.67
N LYS A 23 -14.99 0.07 17.13
CA LYS A 23 -14.15 1.26 16.88
C LYS A 23 -12.72 1.04 17.42
N ASN A 24 -12.58 0.51 18.64
CA ASN A 24 -11.28 0.27 19.24
C ASN A 24 -10.49 -0.83 18.50
N ARG A 25 -11.15 -1.93 18.13
CA ARG A 25 -10.53 -2.99 17.31
C ARG A 25 -10.07 -2.47 15.96
N PHE A 26 -10.89 -1.66 15.30
CA PHE A 26 -10.54 -1.05 14.04
C PHE A 26 -9.32 -0.14 14.18
N ARG A 27 -9.29 0.77 15.18
CA ARG A 27 -8.14 1.65 15.45
C ARG A 27 -6.87 0.84 15.71
N ALA A 28 -6.93 -0.18 16.53
CA ALA A 28 -5.79 -1.06 16.81
C ALA A 28 -5.28 -1.76 15.55
N LYS A 29 -6.19 -2.21 14.66
CA LYS A 29 -5.81 -2.83 13.37
C LYS A 29 -5.16 -1.83 12.42
N VAL A 30 -5.68 -0.61 12.34
CA VAL A 30 -5.07 0.48 11.54
C VAL A 30 -3.68 0.82 12.09
N GLU A 31 -3.52 0.93 13.40
CA GLU A 31 -2.22 1.20 14.01
C GLU A 31 -1.20 0.08 13.75
N GLN A 32 -1.63 -1.18 13.89
CA GLN A 32 -0.81 -2.34 13.54
C GLN A 32 -0.40 -2.29 12.06
N GLY A 33 -1.33 -1.96 11.17
CA GLY A 33 -1.07 -1.77 9.74
C GLY A 33 -0.03 -0.67 9.48
N ASN A 34 -0.16 0.47 10.15
CA ASN A 34 0.79 1.58 10.04
C ASN A 34 2.21 1.15 10.46
N LYS A 35 2.36 0.42 11.57
CA LYS A 35 3.65 -0.11 12.03
C LYS A 35 4.26 -1.07 11.01
N SER A 36 3.45 -1.94 10.42
CA SER A 36 3.89 -2.89 9.40
C SER A 36 4.34 -2.18 8.12
N ILE A 37 3.58 -1.19 7.65
CA ILE A 37 3.95 -0.37 6.48
C ILE A 37 5.21 0.44 6.76
N ALA A 38 5.35 1.05 7.94
CA ALA A 38 6.54 1.79 8.30
C ALA A 38 7.80 0.91 8.31
N SER A 39 7.69 -0.34 8.76
CA SER A 39 8.78 -1.32 8.68
C SER A 39 9.11 -1.69 7.23
N ALA A 40 8.12 -1.92 6.38
CA ALA A 40 8.32 -2.19 4.96
C ALA A 40 8.92 -0.97 4.23
N LEU A 41 8.52 0.26 4.59
CA LEU A 41 9.11 1.50 4.05
C LEU A 41 10.58 1.67 4.46
N LYS A 42 11.00 1.22 5.64
CA LYS A 42 12.42 1.22 6.03
C LYS A 42 13.25 0.36 5.09
N LEU A 43 12.76 -0.83 4.75
CA LEU A 43 13.43 -1.72 3.77
C LEU A 43 13.44 -1.10 2.38
N ALA A 44 12.28 -0.60 1.92
CA ALA A 44 12.13 0.06 0.63
C ALA A 44 13.07 1.26 0.48
N ARG A 45 13.22 2.07 1.55
CA ARG A 45 14.15 3.21 1.59
C ARG A 45 15.60 2.76 1.39
N GLY A 46 16.00 1.64 1.97
CA GLY A 46 17.32 1.06 1.76
C GLY A 46 17.58 0.69 0.29
N PHE A 47 16.62 0.01 -0.34
CA PHE A 47 16.72 -0.34 -1.76
C PHE A 47 16.71 0.88 -2.68
N GLU A 48 15.86 1.86 -2.40
CA GLU A 48 15.79 3.07 -3.22
C GLU A 48 17.07 3.91 -3.10
N ARG A 49 17.66 3.99 -1.90
CA ARG A 49 18.96 4.64 -1.69
C ARG A 49 20.06 4.00 -2.55
N GLN A 50 20.09 2.66 -2.62
CA GLN A 50 21.06 1.95 -3.47
C GLN A 50 20.82 2.24 -4.95
N LYS A 51 19.55 2.25 -5.39
CA LYS A 51 19.18 2.57 -6.79
C LYS A 51 19.60 3.97 -7.16
N LEU A 52 19.30 4.95 -6.31
CA LEU A 52 19.69 6.35 -6.52
C LEU A 52 21.21 6.51 -6.57
N GLY A 53 21.96 5.83 -5.71
CA GLY A 53 23.40 5.84 -5.73
C GLY A 53 24.00 5.26 -7.03
N ARG A 54 23.41 4.20 -7.58
CA ARG A 54 23.81 3.65 -8.90
C ARG A 54 23.51 4.65 -10.01
N ARG A 55 22.32 5.26 -10.03
CA ARG A 55 21.94 6.27 -11.02
C ARG A 55 22.85 7.49 -10.99
N GLN A 56 23.22 7.97 -9.80
CA GLN A 56 24.18 9.08 -9.66
C GLN A 56 25.55 8.76 -10.27
N LYS A 57 26.00 7.50 -10.16
CA LYS A 57 27.27 7.07 -10.77
C LYS A 57 27.17 7.05 -12.30
N THR A 58 26.00 6.69 -12.84
CA THR A 58 25.78 6.65 -14.31
C THR A 58 25.57 8.06 -14.88
N ALA A 59 24.88 8.93 -14.16
CA ALA A 59 24.54 10.28 -14.58
C ALA A 59 25.69 11.31 -14.42
N LYS A 60 26.93 10.88 -14.24
CA LYS A 60 28.09 11.78 -14.03
C LYS A 60 28.25 12.84 -15.12
N ASN A 61 27.88 12.51 -16.35
CA ASN A 61 28.05 13.36 -17.52
C ASN A 61 26.85 14.29 -17.78
N ASP A 62 25.73 14.11 -17.04
CA ASP A 62 24.54 14.98 -17.13
C ASP A 62 24.33 15.76 -15.83
N PRO A 63 24.71 17.06 -15.81
CA PRO A 63 24.61 17.88 -14.61
C PRO A 63 23.15 18.12 -14.18
N LYS A 64 22.19 18.14 -15.12
CA LYS A 64 20.76 18.35 -14.80
C LYS A 64 20.17 17.11 -14.11
N GLU A 65 20.44 15.94 -14.64
CA GLU A 65 19.99 14.68 -14.01
C GLU A 65 20.66 14.49 -12.64
N LEU A 66 21.93 14.83 -12.51
CA LEU A 66 22.66 14.71 -11.26
C LEU A 66 22.08 15.62 -10.17
N LEU A 67 21.67 16.86 -10.49
CA LEU A 67 21.01 17.75 -9.56
C LEU A 67 19.67 17.17 -9.10
N ARG A 68 18.83 16.72 -10.02
CA ARG A 68 17.56 16.07 -9.69
C ARG A 68 17.74 14.85 -8.80
N LEU A 69 18.72 13.99 -9.07
CA LEU A 69 19.02 12.81 -8.24
C LEU A 69 19.52 13.19 -6.84
N LYS A 70 20.26 14.30 -6.71
CA LYS A 70 20.68 14.83 -5.40
C LYS A 70 19.48 15.30 -4.59
N GLU A 71 18.54 16.02 -5.20
CA GLU A 71 17.29 16.45 -4.56
C GLU A 71 16.44 15.24 -4.11
N GLU A 72 16.32 14.21 -4.93
CA GLU A 72 15.63 12.97 -4.57
C GLU A 72 16.29 12.25 -3.38
N VAL A 73 17.61 12.26 -3.27
CA VAL A 73 18.34 11.68 -2.12
C VAL A 73 18.09 12.49 -0.86
N ILE A 74 18.06 13.83 -0.96
CA ILE A 74 17.74 14.71 0.16
C ILE A 74 16.32 14.46 0.64
N ALA A 75 15.35 14.43 -0.27
CA ALA A 75 13.95 14.11 0.02
C ALA A 75 13.81 12.74 0.69
N LEU A 76 14.49 11.70 0.16
CA LEU A 76 14.47 10.35 0.74
C LEU A 76 15.01 10.30 2.17
N LYS A 77 16.00 11.12 2.51
CA LYS A 77 16.56 11.21 3.86
C LYS A 77 15.65 11.97 4.83
N ALA A 78 15.03 13.05 4.35
CA ALA A 78 14.15 13.90 5.15
C ALA A 78 12.78 13.28 5.44
N LEU A 79 12.37 12.26 4.65
CA LEU A 79 11.04 11.66 4.72
C LEU A 79 10.77 10.99 6.07
N ASP A 80 9.70 11.41 6.75
CA ASP A 80 9.16 10.73 7.93
C ASP A 80 8.35 9.50 7.47
N LEU A 81 8.91 8.32 7.74
CA LEU A 81 8.31 7.05 7.32
C LEU A 81 7.03 6.72 8.11
N GLY A 82 6.91 7.21 9.35
CA GLY A 82 5.72 7.00 10.16
C GLY A 82 4.52 7.75 9.60
N GLN A 83 4.68 9.05 9.37
CA GLN A 83 3.64 9.88 8.75
C GLN A 83 3.31 9.42 7.32
N THR A 84 4.33 9.06 6.54
CA THR A 84 4.16 8.54 5.18
C THR A 84 3.36 7.24 5.17
N ALA A 85 3.60 6.33 6.12
CA ALA A 85 2.84 5.09 6.27
C ALA A 85 1.37 5.37 6.60
N GLN A 86 1.10 6.30 7.54
CA GLN A 86 -0.25 6.69 7.92
C GLN A 86 -1.03 7.29 6.73
N LYS A 87 -0.43 8.26 6.02
CA LYS A 87 -1.02 8.89 4.83
C LYS A 87 -1.31 7.85 3.74
N TYR A 88 -0.40 6.90 3.53
CA TYR A 88 -0.56 5.85 2.54
C TYR A 88 -1.71 4.88 2.91
N LEU A 89 -1.71 4.35 4.13
CA LEU A 89 -2.77 3.44 4.58
C LEU A 89 -4.12 4.14 4.53
N PHE A 90 -4.22 5.36 5.04
CA PHE A 90 -5.46 6.14 5.01
C PHE A 90 -5.99 6.34 3.59
N LYS A 91 -5.11 6.68 2.65
CA LYS A 91 -5.45 6.78 1.22
C LYS A 91 -6.01 5.48 0.66
N GLN A 92 -5.45 4.33 1.04
CA GLN A 92 -5.95 3.02 0.60
C GLN A 92 -7.31 2.68 1.22
N LEU A 93 -7.50 2.99 2.50
CA LEU A 93 -8.79 2.82 3.18
C LEU A 93 -9.88 3.68 2.55
N ALA A 94 -9.60 4.96 2.29
CA ALA A 94 -10.51 5.89 1.64
C ALA A 94 -10.87 5.50 0.19
N LYS A 95 -9.94 4.85 -0.54
CA LYS A 95 -10.19 4.32 -1.88
C LYS A 95 -11.08 3.08 -1.88
N THR A 96 -11.06 2.30 -0.82
CA THR A 96 -11.83 1.06 -0.75
C THR A 96 -13.27 1.36 -0.37
N LYS A 97 -14.17 1.38 -1.36
CA LYS A 97 -15.59 1.74 -1.19
C LYS A 97 -16.24 1.05 0.00
N ARG A 98 -16.06 -0.27 0.13
CA ARG A 98 -16.64 -1.07 1.23
C ARG A 98 -16.17 -0.63 2.62
N ILE A 99 -14.93 -0.15 2.75
CA ILE A 99 -14.39 0.37 4.01
C ILE A 99 -14.91 1.78 4.25
N LYS A 100 -14.86 2.65 3.22
CA LYS A 100 -15.32 4.04 3.29
C LYS A 100 -16.79 4.14 3.73
N GLU A 101 -17.64 3.23 3.25
CA GLU A 101 -19.07 3.19 3.56
C GLU A 101 -19.39 2.47 4.88
N SER A 102 -18.41 1.87 5.55
CA SER A 102 -18.67 1.18 6.81
C SER A 102 -18.98 2.16 7.94
N ILE A 103 -19.98 1.81 8.75
CA ILE A 103 -20.44 2.63 9.90
C ILE A 103 -19.27 2.98 10.82
N THR A 104 -18.36 2.01 11.06
CA THR A 104 -17.19 2.19 11.93
C THR A 104 -16.20 3.20 11.37
N PHE A 105 -15.94 3.17 10.05
CA PHE A 105 -15.02 4.11 9.39
C PHE A 105 -15.62 5.52 9.41
N VAL A 106 -16.88 5.67 9.01
CA VAL A 106 -17.60 6.96 9.03
C VAL A 106 -17.67 7.57 10.43
N ALA A 107 -17.89 6.74 11.45
CA ALA A 107 -17.95 7.20 12.84
C ALA A 107 -16.59 7.63 13.42
N ILE A 108 -15.46 7.33 12.75
CA ILE A 108 -14.10 7.70 13.19
C ILE A 108 -13.53 8.83 12.35
N TYR A 109 -13.72 8.79 11.02
CA TYR A 109 -13.08 9.69 10.06
C TYR A 109 -14.05 10.62 9.31
N GLY A 110 -15.35 10.45 9.53
CA GLY A 110 -16.39 11.19 8.79
C GLY A 110 -16.74 10.56 7.43
N SER A 111 -17.76 11.12 6.78
CA SER A 111 -18.24 10.67 5.47
C SER A 111 -17.29 11.03 4.33
N GLU A 112 -16.59 12.15 4.46
CA GLU A 112 -15.67 12.68 3.45
C GLU A 112 -14.25 12.84 4.02
N PRO A 113 -13.47 11.75 4.05
CA PRO A 113 -12.11 11.80 4.56
C PRO A 113 -11.22 12.63 3.62
N VAL A 114 -10.59 13.69 4.15
CA VAL A 114 -9.63 14.50 3.41
C VAL A 114 -8.33 13.72 3.26
N VAL A 115 -7.97 13.43 2.00
CA VAL A 115 -6.69 12.78 1.66
C VAL A 115 -5.71 13.83 1.21
N GLU A 116 -4.68 14.09 2.02
CA GLU A 116 -3.62 15.01 1.65
C GLU A 116 -2.88 14.55 0.40
N ALA A 117 -2.69 15.46 -0.54
CA ALA A 117 -1.84 15.23 -1.69
C ALA A 117 -0.36 15.19 -1.26
N PRO A 118 0.49 14.36 -1.90
CA PRO A 118 1.92 14.40 -1.65
C PRO A 118 2.50 15.74 -2.08
N ALA A 119 3.55 16.20 -1.38
CA ALA A 119 4.29 17.39 -1.76
C ALA A 119 4.81 17.24 -3.21
N PRO A 120 4.72 18.30 -4.04
CA PRO A 120 5.16 18.23 -5.43
C PRO A 120 6.68 18.06 -5.56
N GLY A 121 7.14 17.55 -6.71
CA GLY A 121 8.56 17.49 -7.06
C GLY A 121 9.28 16.21 -6.64
N ALA A 122 10.49 16.34 -6.12
CA ALA A 122 11.37 15.22 -5.78
C ALA A 122 10.77 14.28 -4.73
N GLU A 123 10.05 14.83 -3.76
CA GLU A 123 9.39 14.04 -2.72
C GLU A 123 8.29 13.14 -3.29
N ALA A 124 7.41 13.68 -4.17
CA ALA A 124 6.36 12.87 -4.81
C ALA A 124 6.93 11.69 -5.60
N ASN A 125 8.04 11.92 -6.32
CA ASN A 125 8.73 10.89 -7.09
C ASN A 125 9.28 9.78 -6.19
N VAL A 126 9.91 10.16 -5.08
CA VAL A 126 10.47 9.22 -4.10
C VAL A 126 9.37 8.42 -3.44
N VAL A 127 8.33 9.09 -2.92
CA VAL A 127 7.18 8.47 -2.26
C VAL A 127 6.45 7.51 -3.20
N GLY A 128 6.24 7.91 -4.47
CA GLY A 128 5.63 7.05 -5.49
C GLY A 128 6.42 5.77 -5.73
N ARG A 129 7.76 5.85 -5.77
CA ARG A 129 8.63 4.66 -5.93
C ARG A 129 8.62 3.78 -4.68
N LEU A 130 8.64 4.37 -3.48
CA LEU A 130 8.54 3.62 -2.24
C LEU A 130 7.26 2.81 -2.16
N PHE A 131 6.10 3.41 -2.49
CA PHE A 131 4.82 2.71 -2.46
C PHE A 131 4.68 1.60 -3.51
N ASN A 132 5.41 1.71 -4.62
CA ASN A 132 5.46 0.68 -5.66
C ASN A 132 6.51 -0.41 -5.39
N SER A 133 7.24 -0.35 -4.28
CA SER A 133 8.27 -1.32 -3.93
C SER A 133 7.67 -2.67 -3.50
N ASN A 134 8.44 -3.76 -3.70
CA ASN A 134 8.01 -5.11 -3.34
C ASN A 134 7.65 -5.25 -1.85
N PRO A 135 8.42 -4.74 -0.88
CA PRO A 135 8.07 -4.87 0.54
C PRO A 135 6.69 -4.32 0.87
N ILE A 136 6.27 -3.22 0.24
CA ILE A 136 4.93 -2.64 0.44
C ILE A 136 3.85 -3.50 -0.22
N ARG A 137 4.11 -3.97 -1.45
CA ARG A 137 3.15 -4.82 -2.17
C ARG A 137 2.86 -6.15 -1.48
N GLU A 138 3.85 -6.70 -0.78
CA GLU A 138 3.70 -7.95 -0.03
C GLU A 138 2.88 -7.78 1.25
N VAL A 139 3.09 -6.67 1.97
CA VAL A 139 2.45 -6.42 3.27
C VAL A 139 1.00 -5.91 3.13
N MET A 140 0.72 -5.11 2.09
CA MET A 140 -0.58 -4.44 1.92
C MET A 140 -1.80 -5.37 1.88
N PRO A 141 -1.79 -6.50 1.13
CA PRO A 141 -2.95 -7.39 1.07
C PRO A 141 -3.33 -7.95 2.43
N GLY A 142 -2.34 -8.34 3.24
CA GLY A 142 -2.55 -8.85 4.59
C GLY A 142 -3.17 -7.81 5.54
N ILE A 143 -2.71 -6.56 5.45
CA ILE A 143 -3.25 -5.44 6.23
C ILE A 143 -4.71 -5.18 5.84
N MET A 144 -4.99 -5.06 4.54
CA MET A 144 -6.35 -4.80 4.03
C MET A 144 -7.32 -5.92 4.41
N LYS A 145 -6.90 -7.18 4.28
CA LYS A 145 -7.69 -8.35 4.71
C LYS A 145 -7.98 -8.30 6.21
N GLY A 146 -7.00 -7.97 7.04
CA GLY A 146 -7.16 -7.84 8.49
C GLY A 146 -8.14 -6.74 8.89
N ILE A 147 -8.12 -5.61 8.17
CA ILE A 147 -9.04 -4.49 8.40
C ILE A 147 -10.46 -4.84 7.95
N LEU A 148 -10.63 -5.43 6.77
CA LEU A 148 -11.93 -5.91 6.27
C LEU A 148 -12.54 -6.93 7.23
N GLY A 149 -11.77 -7.90 7.69
CA GLY A 149 -12.21 -8.88 8.67
C GLY A 149 -12.65 -8.24 10.01
N CYS A 150 -11.97 -7.19 10.46
CA CYS A 150 -12.34 -6.45 11.67
C CYS A 150 -13.68 -5.71 11.52
N LEU A 151 -14.01 -5.28 10.30
CA LEU A 151 -15.28 -4.63 9.98
C LEU A 151 -16.42 -5.64 9.72
N GLY A 152 -16.13 -6.95 9.73
CA GLY A 152 -17.08 -7.99 9.37
C GLY A 152 -17.43 -8.02 7.89
N ILE A 153 -16.61 -7.37 7.05
CA ILE A 153 -16.78 -7.35 5.61
C ILE A 153 -16.05 -8.58 5.06
N GLN A 154 -16.80 -9.61 4.69
CA GLN A 154 -16.21 -10.79 4.05
C GLN A 154 -15.57 -10.39 2.72
N ASP A 155 -14.33 -10.82 2.51
CA ASP A 155 -13.73 -10.80 1.17
C ASP A 155 -14.54 -11.78 0.31
N VAL A 156 -15.42 -11.25 -0.51
CA VAL A 156 -15.83 -11.99 -1.70
C VAL A 156 -14.56 -12.07 -2.54
N VAL A 157 -13.92 -13.22 -2.52
CA VAL A 157 -12.82 -13.55 -3.42
C VAL A 157 -13.41 -13.56 -4.84
N GLY A 158 -13.51 -12.37 -5.39
CA GLY A 158 -13.94 -12.10 -6.76
C GLY A 158 -12.81 -11.38 -7.46
N GLY A 159 -12.06 -12.12 -8.25
CA GLY A 159 -11.04 -11.58 -9.12
C GLY A 159 -9.64 -12.12 -8.81
N GLN A 160 -9.44 -13.41 -9.02
CA GLN A 160 -8.19 -13.89 -9.56
C GLN A 160 -7.95 -13.11 -10.87
N ASN A 161 -7.16 -12.03 -10.77
CA ASN A 161 -6.35 -11.67 -11.92
C ASN A 161 -5.31 -12.78 -12.05
N ASP A 162 -5.75 -13.88 -12.63
CA ASP A 162 -4.87 -14.83 -13.29
C ASP A 162 -4.14 -14.02 -14.36
N GLY A 163 -3.02 -13.42 -13.93
CA GLY A 163 -2.04 -12.88 -14.84
C GLY A 163 -1.72 -13.98 -15.82
N ALA A 164 -2.22 -13.81 -17.05
CA ALA A 164 -1.97 -14.70 -18.15
C ALA A 164 -0.51 -15.15 -18.10
N LYS A 165 -0.29 -16.41 -17.73
CA LYS A 165 0.96 -17.09 -17.97
C LYS A 165 1.22 -16.99 -19.47
N ARG A 166 2.04 -16.03 -19.85
CA ARG A 166 2.66 -16.05 -21.18
C ARG A 166 3.42 -17.37 -21.26
N LEU A 167 2.85 -18.30 -21.98
CA LEU A 167 3.51 -19.51 -22.41
C LEU A 167 4.82 -19.11 -23.11
N PRO A 168 5.94 -19.77 -22.81
CA PRO A 168 7.18 -19.50 -23.51
C PRO A 168 6.96 -19.90 -24.98
N VAL A 169 7.07 -18.91 -25.87
CA VAL A 169 7.10 -19.12 -27.31
C VAL A 169 8.33 -19.97 -27.58
N LYS A 170 8.12 -21.24 -27.93
CA LYS A 170 9.16 -22.13 -28.43
C LYS A 170 9.84 -21.43 -29.60
N GLY A 171 11.12 -21.09 -29.42
CA GLY A 171 11.97 -20.55 -30.46
C GLY A 171 12.01 -21.53 -31.66
N LYS A 172 11.76 -20.98 -32.83
CA LYS A 172 12.00 -21.70 -34.09
C LYS A 172 13.47 -22.10 -34.18
N PRO A 173 13.79 -23.31 -34.62
CA PRO A 173 15.18 -23.70 -34.85
C PRO A 173 15.75 -22.90 -36.00
N ALA A 174 16.91 -22.28 -35.77
CA ALA A 174 17.70 -21.61 -36.81
C ALA A 174 18.13 -22.62 -37.85
N VAL A 175 17.66 -22.40 -39.08
CA VAL A 175 18.14 -23.12 -40.27
C VAL A 175 19.57 -22.65 -40.52
N LYS A 176 20.54 -23.54 -40.34
CA LYS A 176 21.92 -23.37 -40.80
C LYS A 176 21.92 -23.47 -42.32
N SER A 177 22.05 -22.35 -43.00
CA SER A 177 22.42 -22.34 -44.43
C SER A 177 23.86 -22.74 -44.57
N ARG A 178 24.07 -23.93 -45.08
CA ARG A 178 25.33 -24.45 -45.58
C ARG A 178 25.68 -23.76 -46.87
N THR A 179 26.75 -23.00 -46.91
CA THR A 179 27.38 -22.57 -48.18
C THR A 179 28.24 -23.70 -48.71
N PRO A 180 28.12 -24.09 -49.97
CA PRO A 180 29.07 -25.01 -50.60
C PRO A 180 30.32 -24.26 -51.07
N ASN A 181 31.47 -24.78 -50.73
CA ASN A 181 32.75 -24.44 -51.35
C ASN A 181 32.69 -24.82 -52.84
N GLY A 182 33.01 -23.92 -53.74
CA GLY A 182 33.36 -24.17 -55.11
C GLY A 182 34.85 -23.89 -55.29
N ASP A 183 35.57 -24.92 -55.67
CA ASP A 183 36.92 -24.88 -56.21
C ASP A 183 36.92 -24.08 -57.51
N GLU A 184 37.92 -23.20 -57.68
CA GLU A 184 38.86 -23.09 -58.81
C GLU A 184 39.78 -21.88 -58.56
#